data_f11c5b9bc69281823d4a6bd83b67db2e
#
_entry.id   f11c5b9bc69281823d4a6bd83b67db2e
#
_cell.length_a   1.000
_cell.length_b   1.000
_cell.length_c   1.000
_cell.angle_alpha   90.00
_cell.angle_beta   90.00
_cell.angle_gamma   90.00
#
_symmetry.space_group_name_H-M   'P 1'
#
loop_
_entity.id
_entity.type
_entity.pdbx_description
1 polymer ?
#
loop_
_entity_poly.entity_id
_entity_poly.type
_entity_poly.pdbx_seq_one_letter_code
_entity_poly.pdbx_strand_id
1 'polypeptide(L)'
;MIFNFDINLFEFKVAYYLDIVGCVLFVLLFLRIISRWIPVFRLWKLDGFNLSRVGWLKSFTYESVLWVFKLTVVVFMYLYFEKGQLFCLALLLFIAESFSYLFVARKGFKLRINNQAITLTNHSLLVVKWENIEAITKRHNTLQFKLNNNALKIIDLELLEEKDVTSFEEKVKEMAFENNCYFSN
;
A
#
# COMPACT_ATOMS: atom_id res chain seq x y z
N MET A 1 -31.94 20.92 -38.36
CA MET A 1 -31.91 19.45 -38.08
C MET A 1 -31.30 19.28 -36.70
N ILE A 2 -32.13 19.27 -35.67
CA ILE A 2 -31.68 19.16 -34.26
C ILE A 2 -31.49 17.66 -34.03
N PHE A 3 -30.27 17.25 -33.74
CA PHE A 3 -29.96 15.88 -33.32
C PHE A 3 -30.70 15.63 -31.99
N ASN A 4 -31.87 15.02 -32.05
CA ASN A 4 -32.44 14.36 -30.86
C ASN A 4 -31.57 13.15 -30.58
N PHE A 5 -30.49 13.38 -29.84
CA PHE A 5 -29.75 12.30 -29.21
C PHE A 5 -30.71 11.68 -28.19
N ASP A 6 -31.03 10.40 -28.36
CA ASP A 6 -31.91 9.67 -27.46
C ASP A 6 -31.17 9.47 -26.14
N ILE A 7 -31.31 10.45 -25.26
CA ILE A 7 -30.57 10.55 -23.98
C ILE A 7 -30.78 9.27 -23.18
N ASN A 8 -31.98 8.70 -23.21
CA ASN A 8 -32.33 7.45 -22.54
C ASN A 8 -31.50 6.24 -23.04
N LEU A 9 -31.21 6.17 -24.33
CA LEU A 9 -30.43 5.08 -24.91
C LEU A 9 -28.94 5.21 -24.58
N PHE A 10 -28.45 6.45 -24.49
CA PHE A 10 -27.09 6.74 -24.07
C PHE A 10 -26.90 6.41 -22.59
N GLU A 11 -27.80 6.84 -21.72
CA GLU A 11 -27.78 6.51 -20.29
C GLU A 11 -27.85 5.01 -20.05
N PHE A 12 -28.67 4.28 -20.77
CA PHE A 12 -28.77 2.82 -20.65
C PHE A 12 -27.45 2.12 -21.03
N LYS A 13 -26.81 2.53 -22.13
CA LYS A 13 -25.51 1.98 -22.55
C LYS A 13 -24.42 2.28 -21.55
N VAL A 14 -24.31 3.53 -21.10
CA VAL A 14 -23.32 3.95 -20.09
C VAL A 14 -23.50 3.18 -18.78
N ALA A 15 -24.72 3.02 -18.32
CA ALA A 15 -25.01 2.26 -17.09
C ALA A 15 -24.59 0.79 -17.20
N TYR A 16 -24.85 0.16 -18.32
CA TYR A 16 -24.44 -1.22 -18.57
C TYR A 16 -22.92 -1.39 -18.51
N TYR A 17 -22.16 -0.48 -19.13
CA TYR A 17 -20.70 -0.49 -19.06
C TYR A 17 -20.19 -0.20 -17.64
N LEU A 18 -20.84 0.69 -16.90
CA LEU A 18 -20.48 0.97 -15.51
C LEU A 18 -20.68 -0.24 -14.59
N ASP A 19 -21.73 -1.01 -14.80
CA ASP A 19 -21.96 -2.22 -14.02
C ASP A 19 -20.94 -3.31 -14.36
N ILE A 20 -20.52 -3.44 -15.63
CA ILE A 20 -19.41 -4.33 -16.00
C ILE A 20 -18.11 -3.90 -15.30
N VAL A 21 -17.79 -2.60 -15.35
CA VAL A 21 -16.62 -2.06 -14.64
C VAL A 21 -16.74 -2.31 -13.14
N GLY A 22 -17.94 -2.15 -12.58
CA GLY A 22 -18.23 -2.49 -11.19
C GLY A 22 -17.88 -3.95 -10.86
N CYS A 23 -18.29 -4.91 -11.67
CA CYS A 23 -17.94 -6.33 -11.51
C CYS A 23 -16.42 -6.55 -11.53
N VAL A 24 -15.70 -5.90 -12.47
CA VAL A 24 -14.23 -5.96 -12.51
C VAL A 24 -13.61 -5.38 -11.24
N LEU A 25 -14.14 -4.27 -10.74
CA LEU A 25 -13.67 -3.67 -9.49
C LEU A 25 -13.89 -4.61 -8.29
N PHE A 26 -14.98 -5.37 -8.22
CA PHE A 26 -15.17 -6.38 -7.17
C PHE A 26 -14.09 -7.45 -7.19
N VAL A 27 -13.70 -7.95 -8.38
CA VAL A 27 -12.60 -8.92 -8.51
C VAL A 27 -11.29 -8.29 -8.03
N LEU A 28 -11.00 -7.05 -8.44
CA LEU A 28 -9.80 -6.33 -8.01
C LEU A 28 -9.81 -6.06 -6.50
N LEU A 29 -10.96 -5.75 -5.91
CA LEU A 29 -11.12 -5.60 -4.47
C LEU A 29 -10.79 -6.91 -3.74
N PHE A 30 -11.29 -8.02 -4.22
CA PHE A 30 -11.02 -9.33 -3.63
C PHE A 30 -9.52 -9.66 -3.68
N LEU A 31 -8.87 -9.46 -4.84
CA LEU A 31 -7.42 -9.64 -4.98
C LEU A 31 -6.63 -8.71 -4.05
N ARG A 32 -7.07 -7.45 -3.90
CA ARG A 32 -6.48 -6.49 -2.99
C ARG A 32 -6.60 -6.94 -1.53
N ILE A 33 -7.75 -7.42 -1.10
CA ILE A 33 -7.95 -7.96 0.25
C ILE A 33 -6.97 -9.10 0.50
N ILE A 34 -6.90 -10.07 -0.39
CA ILE A 34 -5.99 -11.21 -0.26
C ILE A 34 -4.53 -10.73 -0.16
N SER A 35 -4.10 -9.88 -1.08
CA SER A 35 -2.70 -9.42 -1.16
C SER A 35 -2.26 -8.57 0.03
N ARG A 36 -3.17 -7.85 0.68
CA ARG A 36 -2.86 -6.97 1.83
C ARG A 36 -3.04 -7.68 3.17
N TRP A 37 -4.15 -8.38 3.36
CA TRP A 37 -4.51 -8.94 4.66
C TRP A 37 -3.75 -10.23 4.99
N ILE A 38 -3.52 -11.11 4.01
CA ILE A 38 -2.80 -12.35 4.27
C ILE A 38 -1.37 -12.09 4.79
N PRO A 39 -0.55 -11.24 4.16
CA PRO A 39 0.77 -10.89 4.69
C PRO A 39 0.70 -10.29 6.09
N VAL A 40 -0.22 -9.35 6.33
CA VAL A 40 -0.34 -8.72 7.64
C VAL A 40 -0.69 -9.74 8.72
N PHE A 41 -1.67 -10.61 8.49
CA PHE A 41 -2.05 -11.64 9.47
C PHE A 41 -0.93 -12.65 9.74
N ARG A 42 -0.20 -13.08 8.69
CA ARG A 42 0.96 -13.95 8.86
C ARG A 42 2.08 -13.29 9.64
N LEU A 43 2.30 -12.02 9.37
CA LEU A 43 3.37 -11.25 9.96
C LEU A 43 3.00 -10.65 11.33
N TRP A 44 1.75 -10.58 11.72
CA TRP A 44 1.30 -9.95 12.96
C TRP A 44 1.94 -10.52 14.21
N LYS A 45 2.05 -11.84 14.26
CA LYS A 45 2.59 -12.57 15.43
C LYS A 45 4.12 -12.61 15.49
N LEU A 46 4.80 -12.20 14.42
CA LEU A 46 6.24 -12.28 14.35
C LEU A 46 6.88 -11.01 14.92
N ASP A 47 8.09 -11.10 15.48
CA ASP A 47 8.82 -9.97 16.02
C ASP A 47 9.30 -9.00 14.95
N GLY A 48 9.41 -7.74 15.30
CA GLY A 48 9.84 -6.68 14.39
C GLY A 48 9.72 -5.31 15.05
N PHE A 49 10.31 -4.32 14.43
CA PHE A 49 10.28 -2.93 14.86
C PHE A 49 8.93 -2.30 14.47
N ASN A 50 8.25 -1.72 15.44
CA ASN A 50 6.96 -1.08 15.21
C ASN A 50 7.14 0.22 14.43
N LEU A 51 6.16 0.54 13.58
CA LEU A 51 6.15 1.83 12.91
C LEU A 51 5.76 2.94 13.90
N SER A 52 6.45 4.06 13.75
CA SER A 52 6.18 5.30 14.49
C SER A 52 4.81 5.88 14.15
N ARG A 53 4.36 6.84 14.95
CA ARG A 53 3.16 7.64 14.62
C ARG A 53 3.29 8.34 13.26
N VAL A 54 4.51 8.82 12.93
CA VAL A 54 4.79 9.47 11.63
C VAL A 54 4.61 8.48 10.48
N GLY A 55 5.15 7.26 10.61
CA GLY A 55 4.99 6.20 9.61
C GLY A 55 3.53 5.83 9.36
N TRP A 56 2.74 5.74 10.43
CA TRP A 56 1.30 5.51 10.30
C TRP A 56 0.57 6.69 9.63
N LEU A 57 0.90 7.94 10.01
CA LEU A 57 0.32 9.13 9.40
C LEU A 57 0.63 9.24 7.90
N LYS A 58 1.86 8.93 7.47
CA LYS A 58 2.22 8.88 6.03
C LYS A 58 1.31 7.89 5.28
N SER A 59 1.07 6.70 5.84
CA SER A 59 0.16 5.70 5.25
C SER A 59 -1.30 6.17 5.24
N PHE A 60 -1.75 6.81 6.32
CA PHE A 60 -3.09 7.37 6.44
C PHE A 60 -3.33 8.48 5.42
N THR A 61 -2.40 9.42 5.28
CA THR A 61 -2.51 10.52 4.31
C THR A 61 -2.61 9.99 2.89
N TYR A 62 -1.78 9.02 2.52
CA TYR A 62 -1.83 8.41 1.20
C TYR A 62 -3.20 7.79 0.90
N GLU A 63 -3.73 6.98 1.81
CA GLU A 63 -5.05 6.34 1.61
C GLU A 63 -6.20 7.36 1.67
N SER A 64 -6.11 8.39 2.53
CA SER A 64 -7.17 9.40 2.66
C SER A 64 -7.36 10.23 1.40
N VAL A 65 -6.30 10.57 0.69
CA VAL A 65 -6.39 11.23 -0.62
C VAL A 65 -7.16 10.37 -1.62
N LEU A 66 -6.87 9.07 -1.63
CA LEU A 66 -7.59 8.11 -2.48
C LEU A 66 -9.06 7.94 -2.07
N TRP A 67 -9.39 8.04 -0.77
CA TRP A 67 -10.78 8.01 -0.31
C TRP A 67 -11.56 9.22 -0.79
N VAL A 68 -10.99 10.42 -0.62
CA VAL A 68 -11.61 11.66 -1.08
C VAL A 68 -11.91 11.56 -2.58
N PHE A 69 -10.94 11.14 -3.37
CA PHE A 69 -11.15 10.96 -4.82
C PHE A 69 -12.29 9.99 -5.13
N LYS A 70 -12.28 8.79 -4.51
CA LYS A 70 -13.34 7.79 -4.72
C LYS A 70 -14.72 8.28 -4.28
N LEU A 71 -14.79 8.96 -3.12
CA LEU A 71 -16.04 9.56 -2.62
C LEU A 71 -16.57 10.62 -3.57
N THR A 72 -15.70 11.48 -4.11
CA THR A 72 -16.11 12.49 -5.11
C THR A 72 -16.72 11.81 -6.34
N VAL A 73 -16.10 10.73 -6.83
CA VAL A 73 -16.63 9.96 -7.97
C VAL A 73 -17.99 9.34 -7.62
N VAL A 74 -18.15 8.74 -6.44
CA VAL A 74 -19.42 8.14 -6.00
C VAL A 74 -20.52 9.21 -5.90
N VAL A 75 -20.24 10.37 -5.30
CA VAL A 75 -21.20 11.48 -5.18
C VAL A 75 -21.59 11.99 -6.57
N PHE A 76 -20.60 12.20 -7.45
CA PHE A 76 -20.87 12.62 -8.83
C PHE A 76 -21.76 11.61 -9.56
N MET A 77 -21.44 10.33 -9.47
CA MET A 77 -22.26 9.28 -10.09
C MET A 77 -23.67 9.22 -9.52
N TYR A 78 -23.82 9.36 -8.20
CA TYR A 78 -25.13 9.38 -7.54
C TYR A 78 -26.00 10.56 -7.97
N LEU A 79 -25.41 11.75 -8.17
CA LEU A 79 -26.14 12.95 -8.55
C LEU A 79 -26.53 13.00 -10.03
N TYR A 80 -25.74 12.40 -10.91
CA TYR A 80 -25.91 12.55 -12.36
C TYR A 80 -26.34 11.28 -13.09
N PHE A 81 -26.29 10.10 -12.43
CA PHE A 81 -26.65 8.85 -13.06
C PHE A 81 -27.59 8.04 -12.13
N GLU A 82 -28.75 7.69 -12.63
CA GLU A 82 -29.71 6.82 -11.91
C GLU A 82 -29.26 5.36 -11.83
N LYS A 83 -28.33 4.95 -12.70
CA LYS A 83 -27.84 3.57 -12.86
C LYS A 83 -26.32 3.55 -12.57
N GLY A 84 -25.74 2.33 -12.46
CA GLY A 84 -24.33 2.16 -12.12
C GLY A 84 -24.11 1.92 -10.62
N GLN A 85 -25.12 1.37 -9.95
CA GLN A 85 -25.08 1.11 -8.49
C GLN A 85 -23.96 0.14 -8.11
N LEU A 86 -23.68 -0.88 -8.93
CA LEU A 86 -22.59 -1.82 -8.69
C LEU A 86 -21.22 -1.14 -8.68
N PHE A 87 -21.00 -0.19 -9.59
CA PHE A 87 -19.77 0.60 -9.63
C PHE A 87 -19.59 1.43 -8.34
N CYS A 88 -20.64 2.16 -7.93
CA CYS A 88 -20.62 2.95 -6.71
C CYS A 88 -20.40 2.07 -5.46
N LEU A 89 -21.10 0.94 -5.38
CA LEU A 89 -20.94 -0.02 -4.29
C LEU A 89 -19.51 -0.56 -4.22
N ALA A 90 -18.91 -0.91 -5.36
CA ALA A 90 -17.52 -1.36 -5.41
C ALA A 90 -16.56 -0.29 -4.86
N LEU A 91 -16.72 0.97 -5.27
CA LEU A 91 -15.89 2.08 -4.76
C LEU A 91 -16.06 2.29 -3.25
N LEU A 92 -17.28 2.24 -2.73
CA LEU A 92 -17.55 2.35 -1.29
C LEU A 92 -16.90 1.20 -0.51
N LEU A 93 -16.94 -0.03 -1.04
CA LEU A 93 -16.28 -1.17 -0.41
C LEU A 93 -14.75 -1.05 -0.46
N PHE A 94 -14.17 -0.47 -1.51
CA PHE A 94 -12.74 -0.13 -1.53
C PHE A 94 -12.35 0.86 -0.44
N ILE A 95 -13.20 1.86 -0.18
CA ILE A 95 -12.97 2.83 0.89
C ILE A 95 -13.07 2.14 2.25
N ALA A 96 -14.12 1.34 2.47
CA ALA A 96 -14.33 0.61 3.70
C ALA A 96 -13.20 -0.39 4.00
N GLU A 97 -12.70 -1.11 2.98
CA GLU A 97 -11.55 -1.99 3.10
C GLU A 97 -10.29 -1.23 3.51
N SER A 98 -9.98 -0.14 2.80
CA SER A 98 -8.80 0.67 3.10
C SER A 98 -8.84 1.25 4.50
N PHE A 99 -10.01 1.75 4.93
CA PHE A 99 -10.22 2.25 6.28
C PHE A 99 -10.00 1.14 7.31
N SER A 100 -10.67 0.00 7.14
CA SER A 100 -10.54 -1.16 8.04
C SER A 100 -9.09 -1.64 8.11
N TYR A 101 -8.39 -1.70 6.97
CA TYR A 101 -6.99 -2.09 6.91
C TYR A 101 -6.10 -1.17 7.74
N LEU A 102 -6.22 0.15 7.60
CA LEU A 102 -5.38 1.09 8.35
C LEU A 102 -5.56 1.01 9.86
N PHE A 103 -6.78 0.78 10.33
CA PHE A 103 -7.08 0.76 11.76
C PHE A 103 -6.86 -0.62 12.39
N VAL A 104 -7.32 -1.68 11.73
CA VAL A 104 -7.20 -3.05 12.25
C VAL A 104 -5.79 -3.58 12.06
N ALA A 105 -5.20 -3.40 10.89
CA ALA A 105 -3.88 -3.91 10.57
C ALA A 105 -2.72 -3.11 11.19
N ARG A 106 -2.99 -1.97 11.83
CA ARG A 106 -1.96 -1.07 12.41
C ARG A 106 -0.94 -1.81 13.28
N LYS A 107 -1.37 -2.74 14.11
CA LYS A 107 -0.48 -3.55 14.97
C LYS A 107 0.43 -4.50 14.18
N GLY A 108 0.07 -4.80 12.92
CA GLY A 108 0.88 -5.60 12.00
C GLY A 108 1.83 -4.78 11.13
N PHE A 109 1.76 -3.43 11.23
CA PHE A 109 2.67 -2.56 10.49
C PHE A 109 4.02 -2.54 11.19
N LYS A 110 4.98 -3.24 10.61
CA LYS A 110 6.31 -3.47 11.18
C LYS A 110 7.38 -3.45 10.11
N LEU A 111 8.57 -3.06 10.53
CA LEU A 111 9.80 -3.26 9.77
C LEU A 111 10.56 -4.43 10.39
N ARG A 112 10.95 -5.38 9.59
CA ARG A 112 11.56 -6.64 10.02
C ARG A 112 12.83 -6.93 9.28
N ILE A 113 13.73 -7.57 9.99
CA ILE A 113 14.96 -8.12 9.45
C ILE A 113 15.01 -9.59 9.84
N ASN A 114 15.21 -10.43 8.85
CA ASN A 114 15.53 -11.84 9.06
C ASN A 114 16.69 -12.25 8.13
N ASN A 115 17.16 -13.47 8.23
CA ASN A 115 18.30 -13.98 7.45
C ASN A 115 18.05 -14.01 5.94
N GLN A 116 16.82 -13.87 5.48
CA GLN A 116 16.48 -13.93 4.05
C GLN A 116 16.17 -12.56 3.45
N ALA A 117 15.55 -11.67 4.23
CA ALA A 117 15.03 -10.41 3.71
C ALA A 117 14.79 -9.34 4.77
N ILE A 118 14.75 -8.10 4.33
CA ILE A 118 14.17 -6.97 5.05
C ILE A 118 12.74 -6.82 4.54
N THR A 119 11.78 -6.76 5.44
CA THR A 119 10.36 -6.66 5.10
C THR A 119 9.73 -5.49 5.81
N LEU A 120 9.18 -4.54 5.06
CA LEU A 120 8.37 -3.44 5.57
C LEU A 120 6.90 -3.70 5.24
N THR A 121 6.08 -3.78 6.28
CA THR A 121 4.63 -3.84 6.16
C THR A 121 4.02 -2.52 6.62
N ASN A 122 3.38 -1.83 5.69
CA ASN A 122 2.61 -0.61 5.95
C ASN A 122 1.37 -0.63 5.05
N HIS A 123 1.04 0.48 4.35
CA HIS A 123 0.00 0.49 3.32
C HIS A 123 0.32 -0.45 2.14
N SER A 124 1.58 -0.85 1.98
CA SER A 124 2.06 -1.82 1.00
C SER A 124 3.04 -2.79 1.63
N LEU A 125 3.31 -3.90 0.98
CA LEU A 125 4.35 -4.86 1.38
C LEU A 125 5.61 -4.60 0.54
N LEU A 126 6.69 -4.18 1.19
CA LEU A 126 8.02 -4.09 0.59
C LEU A 126 8.87 -5.24 1.14
N VAL A 127 9.39 -6.07 0.25
CA VAL A 127 10.34 -7.13 0.59
C VAL A 127 11.62 -6.91 -0.18
N VAL A 128 12.75 -6.84 0.52
CA VAL A 128 14.09 -6.71 -0.06
C VAL A 128 14.89 -7.90 0.41
N LYS A 129 15.15 -8.85 -0.48
CA LYS A 129 15.93 -10.05 -0.18
C LYS A 129 17.41 -9.73 -0.16
N TRP A 130 18.16 -10.29 0.80
CA TRP A 130 19.59 -10.07 0.93
C TRP A 130 20.36 -10.48 -0.33
N GLU A 131 20.00 -11.59 -0.95
CA GLU A 131 20.60 -12.09 -2.20
C GLU A 131 20.59 -11.09 -3.36
N ASN A 132 19.65 -10.12 -3.32
CA ASN A 132 19.47 -9.12 -4.36
C ASN A 132 20.12 -7.78 -4.02
N ILE A 133 20.73 -7.62 -2.83
CA ILE A 133 21.36 -6.38 -2.40
C ILE A 133 22.84 -6.38 -2.77
N GLU A 134 23.24 -5.39 -3.55
CA GLU A 134 24.65 -5.13 -3.89
C GLU A 134 25.30 -4.26 -2.81
N ALA A 135 24.64 -3.17 -2.44
CA ALA A 135 25.18 -2.22 -1.48
C ALA A 135 24.07 -1.54 -0.66
N ILE A 136 24.42 -1.18 0.57
CA ILE A 136 23.58 -0.40 1.48
C ILE A 136 24.31 0.88 1.81
N THR A 137 23.62 2.01 1.65
CA THR A 137 24.17 3.33 1.97
C THR A 137 23.24 4.04 2.93
N LYS A 138 23.79 4.54 4.05
CA LYS A 138 23.05 5.41 4.93
C LYS A 138 23.20 6.86 4.45
N ARG A 139 22.10 7.53 4.22
CA ARG A 139 22.05 8.97 3.91
C ARG A 139 21.04 9.67 4.82
N HIS A 140 21.52 10.51 5.72
CA HIS A 140 20.70 11.19 6.71
C HIS A 140 19.80 10.18 7.46
N ASN A 141 18.49 10.35 7.37
CA ASN A 141 17.50 9.46 8.00
C ASN A 141 16.97 8.37 7.06
N THR A 142 17.73 7.99 6.03
CA THR A 142 17.31 6.96 5.08
C THR A 142 18.34 5.86 4.92
N LEU A 143 17.90 4.61 4.77
CA LEU A 143 18.72 3.52 4.28
C LEU A 143 18.35 3.25 2.82
N GLN A 144 19.36 3.32 1.96
CA GLN A 144 19.24 3.09 0.53
C GLN A 144 19.85 1.73 0.19
N PHE A 145 19.06 0.86 -0.39
CA PHE A 145 19.44 -0.48 -0.81
C PHE A 145 19.58 -0.50 -2.32
N LYS A 146 20.80 -0.55 -2.81
CA LYS A 146 21.09 -0.76 -4.23
C LYS A 146 20.98 -2.25 -4.53
N LEU A 147 20.11 -2.59 -5.47
CA LEU A 147 19.89 -3.98 -5.87
C LEU A 147 20.76 -4.34 -7.10
N ASN A 148 21.03 -5.64 -7.28
CA ASN A 148 21.82 -6.18 -8.40
C ASN A 148 21.28 -5.78 -9.80
N ASN A 149 20.00 -5.45 -9.91
CA ASN A 149 19.36 -4.95 -11.12
C ASN A 149 19.44 -3.42 -11.27
N ASN A 150 20.30 -2.75 -10.51
CA ASN A 150 20.42 -1.30 -10.39
C ASN A 150 19.16 -0.56 -9.84
N ALA A 151 18.14 -1.27 -9.38
CA ALA A 151 17.01 -0.64 -8.72
C ALA A 151 17.42 -0.15 -7.32
N LEU A 152 16.89 1.01 -6.94
CA LEU A 152 17.10 1.59 -5.62
C LEU A 152 15.84 1.42 -4.77
N LYS A 153 15.97 0.83 -3.59
CA LYS A 153 14.92 0.78 -2.57
C LYS A 153 15.33 1.63 -1.39
N ILE A 154 14.42 2.46 -0.92
CA ILE A 154 14.69 3.41 0.17
C ILE A 154 13.77 3.09 1.33
N ILE A 155 14.33 2.97 2.52
CA ILE A 155 13.61 2.86 3.78
C ILE A 155 13.92 4.13 4.59
N ASP A 156 12.88 4.88 4.89
CA ASP A 156 12.96 6.08 5.71
C ASP A 156 12.96 5.66 7.19
N LEU A 157 13.99 6.01 7.93
CA LEU A 157 14.15 5.67 9.35
C LEU A 157 13.16 6.43 10.25
N GLU A 158 12.59 7.54 9.78
CA GLU A 158 11.48 8.22 10.49
C GLU A 158 10.23 7.35 10.61
N LEU A 159 10.14 6.29 9.80
CA LEU A 159 9.05 5.31 9.93
C LEU A 159 9.13 4.51 11.23
N LEU A 160 10.29 4.44 11.87
CA LEU A 160 10.52 3.72 13.12
C LEU A 160 10.33 4.64 14.34
N GLU A 161 10.08 4.04 15.51
CA GLU A 161 10.18 4.75 16.78
C GLU A 161 11.66 5.10 17.06
N GLU A 162 11.95 6.30 17.56
CA GLU A 162 13.33 6.79 17.80
C GLU A 162 14.19 5.80 18.58
N LYS A 163 13.59 5.15 19.59
CA LYS A 163 14.28 4.14 20.42
C LYS A 163 14.73 2.90 19.62
N ASP A 164 14.06 2.61 18.51
CA ASP A 164 14.27 1.41 17.71
C ASP A 164 15.25 1.65 16.54
N VAL A 165 15.51 2.91 16.18
CA VAL A 165 16.35 3.27 15.03
C VAL A 165 17.76 2.70 15.16
N THR A 166 18.42 2.93 16.30
CA THR A 166 19.81 2.46 16.51
C THR A 166 19.89 0.93 16.47
N SER A 167 18.98 0.25 17.16
CA SER A 167 18.94 -1.22 17.19
C SER A 167 18.62 -1.80 15.80
N PHE A 168 17.79 -1.13 15.02
CA PHE A 168 17.51 -1.51 13.66
C PHE A 168 18.74 -1.36 12.75
N GLU A 169 19.45 -0.23 12.84
CA GLU A 169 20.68 0.01 12.08
C GLU A 169 21.77 -1.00 12.39
N GLU A 170 22.00 -1.30 13.68
CA GLU A 170 22.97 -2.30 14.12
C GLU A 170 22.64 -3.66 13.50
N LYS A 171 21.37 -4.06 13.56
CA LYS A 171 20.93 -5.32 13.00
C LYS A 171 21.05 -5.36 11.47
N VAL A 172 20.83 -4.24 10.76
CA VAL A 172 21.07 -4.15 9.32
C VAL A 172 22.55 -4.31 9.00
N LYS A 173 23.46 -3.70 9.78
CA LYS A 173 24.91 -3.83 9.60
C LYS A 173 25.38 -5.27 9.83
N GLU A 174 24.92 -5.90 10.92
CA GLU A 174 25.21 -7.29 11.22
C GLU A 174 24.79 -8.22 10.06
N MET A 175 23.55 -8.11 9.64
CA MET A 175 23.02 -8.92 8.54
C MET A 175 23.66 -8.61 7.18
N ALA A 176 24.06 -7.37 6.93
CA ALA A 176 24.79 -6.99 5.73
C ALA A 176 26.17 -7.68 5.69
N PHE A 177 26.87 -7.72 6.82
CA PHE A 177 28.15 -8.43 6.97
C PHE A 177 27.98 -9.94 6.74
N GLU A 178 26.99 -10.56 7.34
CA GLU A 178 26.72 -12.00 7.16
C GLU A 178 26.39 -12.36 5.72
N ASN A 179 25.75 -11.47 4.97
CA ASN A 179 25.36 -11.70 3.57
C ASN A 179 26.36 -11.12 2.55
N ASN A 180 27.57 -10.70 2.98
CA ASN A 180 28.60 -10.09 2.16
C ASN A 180 28.13 -8.86 1.37
N CYS A 181 27.16 -8.10 1.89
CA CYS A 181 26.70 -6.85 1.30
C CYS A 181 27.59 -5.68 1.75
N TYR A 182 27.99 -4.82 0.80
CA TYR A 182 28.73 -3.60 1.14
C TYR A 182 27.86 -2.62 1.90
N PHE A 183 28.32 -2.17 3.07
CA PHE A 183 27.64 -1.15 3.88
C PHE A 183 28.52 0.10 3.97
N SER A 184 27.98 1.26 3.60
CA SER A 184 28.61 2.57 3.76
C SER A 184 27.76 3.53 4.60
N ASN A 185 28.42 4.28 5.46
CA ASN A 185 27.80 5.37 6.22
C ASN A 185 27.76 6.65 5.38
#